data_57dad8ac9e5728da03d6f1edb5ce31ab
#
_entry.id   57dad8ac9e5728da03d6f1edb5ce31ab
#
_cell.length_a   1.000
_cell.length_b   1.000
_cell.length_c   1.000
_cell.angle_alpha   90.00
_cell.angle_beta   90.00
_cell.angle_gamma   90.00
#
_symmetry.space_group_name_H-M   'P 1'
#
loop_
_entity.id
_entity.type
_entity.pdbx_description
1 polymer ?
#
loop_
_entity_poly.entity_id
_entity_poly.type
_entity_poly.pdbx_seq_one_letter_code
_entity_poly.pdbx_strand_id
1 'polypeptide(L)'
;SARAVAGHKWDIDINYNPMTEAEFLPIYNFLLHRLGPINPFYVSLPQYRVPKNSIFSTAVQDSSNELVLYPTTAVTAGSTSMLLRGRRVGITGSIPAIDTILSSLTFTASTTYTNVASTSSSSGTGATFNVTTTSGQTTPTVVIYNPGSGYVDNEDITISSSLIGANGNLTFKVNGAGSAGSSPGWYETYNYLGQGSPSVGDLFTVRDSTASNHTKAYMITRVETTTDYLSGGTQPTENQVLIHFTPGLSKNINAGDASATRKLNFFNPLIRVVMPKALQQYSLDKNNLYKYRLKLEEAES
;
A
#
# COMPACT_ATOMS: atom_id res chain seq x y z
N SER A 1 2.75 -22.97 29.59
CA SER A 1 1.98 -22.20 28.63
C SER A 1 2.91 -21.17 27.98
N ALA A 2 3.23 -21.35 26.70
CA ALA A 2 4.01 -20.36 25.95
C ALA A 2 3.13 -19.12 25.81
N ARG A 3 3.48 -18.04 26.48
CA ARG A 3 2.89 -16.74 26.26
C ARG A 3 3.47 -16.24 24.91
N ALA A 4 2.65 -16.12 23.90
CA ALA A 4 2.99 -15.36 22.70
C ALA A 4 3.08 -13.88 23.10
N VAL A 5 4.22 -13.50 23.66
CA VAL A 5 4.53 -12.09 23.87
C VAL A 5 4.85 -11.52 22.49
N ALA A 6 4.27 -10.39 22.12
CA ALA A 6 4.64 -9.61 20.94
C ALA A 6 6.08 -9.05 21.08
N GLY A 7 7.01 -9.90 21.48
CA GLY A 7 8.39 -9.58 21.88
C GLY A 7 9.42 -9.70 20.76
N HIS A 8 8.98 -9.88 19.51
CA HIS A 8 9.92 -9.83 18.40
C HIS A 8 10.43 -8.40 18.23
N LYS A 9 11.73 -8.22 18.39
CA LYS A 9 12.43 -6.95 18.18
C LYS A 9 13.36 -7.09 16.98
N TRP A 10 13.46 -6.02 16.20
CA TRP A 10 14.48 -5.92 15.17
C TRP A 10 15.83 -5.65 15.84
N ASP A 11 16.79 -6.54 15.56
CA ASP A 11 18.21 -6.36 15.86
C ASP A 11 18.92 -6.07 14.53
N ILE A 12 19.53 -4.91 14.43
CA ILE A 12 20.08 -4.39 13.18
C ILE A 12 21.58 -4.17 13.39
N ASP A 13 22.37 -4.83 12.56
CA ASP A 13 23.83 -4.73 12.57
C ASP A 13 24.30 -4.14 11.23
N ILE A 14 24.86 -2.94 11.29
CA ILE A 14 25.31 -2.20 10.11
C ILE A 14 26.84 -2.13 10.15
N ASN A 15 27.47 -2.76 9.17
CA ASN A 15 28.89 -2.61 8.93
C ASN A 15 29.09 -1.57 7.83
N TYR A 16 29.71 -0.46 8.19
CA TYR A 16 30.08 0.57 7.22
C TYR A 16 31.35 0.18 6.47
N ASN A 17 31.41 0.51 5.18
CA ASN A 17 32.65 0.52 4.46
C ASN A 17 33.63 1.49 5.14
N PRO A 18 34.97 1.31 4.99
CA PRO A 18 35.90 2.29 5.50
C PRO A 18 35.59 3.71 5.00
N MET A 19 35.46 4.65 5.91
CA MET A 19 35.00 6.03 5.65
C MET A 19 36.13 7.02 5.88
N THR A 20 36.12 8.11 5.15
CA THR A 20 36.93 9.29 5.46
C THR A 20 36.42 9.97 6.74
N GLU A 21 37.23 10.85 7.31
CA GLU A 21 36.82 11.64 8.48
C GLU A 21 35.57 12.47 8.20
N ALA A 22 35.46 13.07 7.04
CA ALA A 22 34.34 13.90 6.63
C ALA A 22 33.02 13.11 6.52
N GLU A 23 33.06 11.83 6.17
CA GLU A 23 31.92 10.94 6.12
C GLU A 23 31.54 10.38 7.50
N PHE A 24 32.55 10.09 8.33
CA PHE A 24 32.37 9.46 9.63
C PHE A 24 31.86 10.43 10.70
N LEU A 25 32.44 11.64 10.81
CA LEU A 25 32.14 12.58 11.91
C LEU A 25 30.66 12.98 11.99
N PRO A 26 29.92 13.24 10.90
CA PRO A 26 28.50 13.56 10.99
C PRO A 26 27.68 12.42 11.60
N ILE A 27 27.97 11.17 11.20
CA ILE A 27 27.30 9.98 11.73
C ILE A 27 27.61 9.81 13.21
N TYR A 28 28.88 9.88 13.56
CA TYR A 28 29.34 9.70 14.94
C TYR A 28 28.79 10.75 15.89
N ASN A 29 28.81 12.03 15.51
CA ASN A 29 28.25 13.10 16.29
C ASN A 29 26.75 12.95 16.48
N PHE A 30 26.01 12.57 15.42
CA PHE A 30 24.59 12.28 15.54
C PHE A 30 24.33 11.17 16.59
N LEU A 31 25.10 10.09 16.55
CA LEU A 31 24.94 8.97 17.48
C LEU A 31 25.30 9.33 18.91
N LEU A 32 26.33 10.16 19.13
CA LEU A 32 26.67 10.66 20.47
C LEU A 32 25.52 11.43 21.12
N HIS A 33 24.78 12.23 20.34
CA HIS A 33 23.60 12.94 20.82
C HIS A 33 22.43 12.02 21.22
N ARG A 34 22.41 10.77 20.79
CA ARG A 34 21.36 9.81 21.14
C ARG A 34 21.51 9.20 22.53
N LEU A 35 22.68 9.30 23.16
CA LEU A 35 22.93 8.82 24.51
C LEU A 35 22.58 7.34 24.73
N GLY A 36 22.90 6.50 23.73
CA GLY A 36 22.64 5.08 23.81
C GLY A 36 21.13 4.74 23.77
N PRO A 37 20.62 4.03 24.77
CA PRO A 37 19.22 3.58 24.79
C PRO A 37 18.22 4.70 25.18
N ILE A 38 18.68 5.89 25.52
CA ILE A 38 17.82 6.95 26.10
C ILE A 38 16.99 7.65 25.01
N ASN A 39 17.63 8.04 23.90
CA ASN A 39 17.01 8.85 22.86
C ASN A 39 16.79 8.01 21.58
N PRO A 40 15.59 7.45 21.37
CA PRO A 40 15.30 6.70 20.17
C PRO A 40 15.32 7.60 18.93
N PHE A 41 15.60 6.98 17.77
CA PHE A 41 15.57 7.62 16.47
C PHE A 41 15.04 6.66 15.42
N TYR A 42 14.79 7.17 14.22
CA TYR A 42 14.25 6.36 13.13
C TYR A 42 15.33 6.05 12.12
N VAL A 43 15.32 4.80 11.63
CA VAL A 43 16.19 4.35 10.54
C VAL A 43 15.35 3.76 9.41
N SER A 44 15.82 3.96 8.19
CA SER A 44 15.32 3.28 7.00
C SER A 44 16.36 2.26 6.56
N LEU A 45 15.91 1.05 6.25
CA LEU A 45 16.77 -0.02 5.75
C LEU A 45 16.71 -0.03 4.22
N PRO A 46 17.82 0.19 3.51
CA PRO A 46 17.84 0.29 2.05
C PRO A 46 17.17 -0.88 1.32
N GLN A 47 17.37 -2.11 1.83
CA GLN A 47 16.81 -3.34 1.25
C GLN A 47 15.27 -3.47 1.38
N TYR A 48 14.64 -2.65 2.23
CA TYR A 48 13.19 -2.63 2.46
C TYR A 48 12.55 -1.29 2.14
N ARG A 49 13.31 -0.40 1.46
CA ARG A 49 12.85 0.96 1.19
C ARG A 49 11.65 1.01 0.26
N VAL A 50 11.60 0.07 -0.68
CA VAL A 50 10.52 -0.02 -1.68
C VAL A 50 9.97 -1.44 -1.72
N PRO A 51 8.66 -1.60 -2.00
CA PRO A 51 8.07 -2.92 -2.22
C PRO A 51 8.71 -3.65 -3.40
N LYS A 52 8.75 -4.97 -3.32
CA LYS A 52 9.36 -5.83 -4.34
C LYS A 52 8.57 -5.90 -5.65
N ASN A 53 7.24 -5.85 -5.56
CA ASN A 53 6.38 -5.79 -6.74
C ASN A 53 6.49 -4.40 -7.38
N SER A 54 6.97 -4.31 -8.61
CA SER A 54 7.24 -3.03 -9.29
C SER A 54 5.97 -2.21 -9.55
N ILE A 55 4.84 -2.86 -9.90
CA ILE A 55 3.56 -2.18 -10.13
C ILE A 55 3.06 -1.58 -8.81
N PHE A 56 3.05 -2.37 -7.75
CA PHE A 56 2.66 -1.93 -6.41
C PHE A 56 3.60 -0.83 -5.89
N SER A 57 4.92 -1.01 -6.06
CA SER A 57 5.93 -0.03 -5.67
C SER A 57 5.71 1.33 -6.35
N THR A 58 5.45 1.34 -7.67
CA THR A 58 5.12 2.57 -8.40
C THR A 58 3.83 3.20 -7.86
N ALA A 59 2.81 2.39 -7.61
CA ALA A 59 1.51 2.86 -7.15
C ALA A 59 1.56 3.53 -5.77
N VAL A 60 2.32 2.99 -4.81
CA VAL A 60 2.45 3.57 -3.46
C VAL A 60 3.42 4.75 -3.38
N GLN A 61 4.22 4.99 -4.42
CA GLN A 61 5.16 6.10 -4.52
C GLN A 61 4.64 7.26 -5.36
N ASP A 62 3.53 7.10 -6.04
CA ASP A 62 2.95 8.14 -6.87
C ASP A 62 2.41 9.28 -6.00
N SER A 63 3.16 10.39 -5.95
CA SER A 63 2.81 11.55 -5.13
C SER A 63 1.53 12.26 -5.58
N SER A 64 1.15 12.09 -6.83
CA SER A 64 -0.06 12.70 -7.42
C SER A 64 -1.29 11.83 -7.23
N ASN A 65 -1.08 10.51 -7.10
CA ASN A 65 -2.12 9.50 -7.07
C ASN A 65 -1.71 8.30 -6.19
N GLU A 66 -1.27 8.58 -4.97
CA GLU A 66 -0.77 7.56 -4.04
C GLU A 66 -1.79 6.44 -3.83
N LEU A 67 -1.38 5.19 -4.05
CA LEU A 67 -2.15 4.04 -3.58
C LEU A 67 -1.94 3.87 -2.09
N VAL A 68 -3.01 4.01 -1.33
CA VAL A 68 -3.03 3.82 0.11
C VAL A 68 -3.77 2.54 0.46
N LEU A 69 -3.11 1.61 1.14
CA LEU A 69 -3.74 0.41 1.70
C LEU A 69 -4.13 0.64 3.16
N TYR A 70 -5.30 0.10 3.53
CA TYR A 70 -5.85 0.21 4.88
C TYR A 70 -6.66 -1.05 5.25
N PRO A 71 -6.78 -1.39 6.55
CA PRO A 71 -7.60 -2.51 6.99
C PRO A 71 -9.09 -2.30 6.67
N THR A 72 -9.76 -3.34 6.20
CA THR A 72 -11.21 -3.31 5.93
C THR A 72 -12.05 -3.25 7.20
N THR A 73 -11.53 -3.84 8.26
CA THR A 73 -12.14 -3.89 9.60
C THR A 73 -11.10 -3.55 10.65
N ALA A 74 -11.54 -3.21 11.85
CA ALA A 74 -10.64 -3.02 12.97
C ALA A 74 -9.85 -4.31 13.26
N VAL A 75 -8.55 -4.17 13.52
CA VAL A 75 -7.63 -5.29 13.80
C VAL A 75 -7.06 -5.11 15.20
N THR A 76 -7.14 -6.15 16.02
CA THR A 76 -6.71 -6.10 17.41
C THR A 76 -5.21 -6.32 17.56
N ALA A 77 -4.64 -5.80 18.64
CA ALA A 77 -3.25 -6.09 19.04
C ALA A 77 -3.03 -7.61 19.18
N GLY A 78 -1.86 -8.06 18.79
CA GLY A 78 -1.51 -9.48 18.73
C GLY A 78 -1.87 -10.18 17.42
N SER A 79 -2.74 -9.59 16.58
CA SER A 79 -3.06 -10.16 15.26
C SER A 79 -1.83 -10.23 14.36
N THR A 80 -1.73 -11.30 13.56
CA THR A 80 -0.65 -11.56 12.59
C THR A 80 -1.14 -11.58 11.15
N SER A 81 -2.41 -11.21 10.93
CA SER A 81 -3.00 -11.07 9.60
C SER A 81 -4.00 -9.93 9.56
N MET A 82 -4.21 -9.35 8.39
CA MET A 82 -5.25 -8.36 8.15
C MET A 82 -5.69 -8.34 6.69
N LEU A 83 -6.98 -8.11 6.48
CA LEU A 83 -7.57 -7.92 5.17
C LEU A 83 -7.52 -6.45 4.81
N LEU A 84 -6.88 -6.15 3.68
CA LEU A 84 -6.65 -4.79 3.20
C LEU A 84 -7.51 -4.46 1.99
N ARG A 85 -7.93 -3.21 1.92
CA ARG A 85 -8.40 -2.52 0.72
C ARG A 85 -7.47 -1.39 0.36
N GLY A 86 -7.62 -0.85 -0.85
CA GLY A 86 -6.83 0.28 -1.29
C GLY A 86 -7.69 1.43 -1.80
N ARG A 87 -7.09 2.60 -1.75
CA ARG A 87 -7.62 3.84 -2.34
C ARG A 87 -6.52 4.59 -3.04
N ARG A 88 -6.87 5.27 -4.12
CA ARG A 88 -6.01 6.27 -4.73
C ARG A 88 -6.30 7.64 -4.13
N VAL A 89 -5.25 8.38 -3.78
CA VAL A 89 -5.32 9.69 -3.12
C VAL A 89 -4.75 10.76 -4.03
N GLY A 90 -5.40 11.92 -4.09
CA GLY A 90 -4.83 13.11 -4.72
C GLY A 90 -5.21 13.36 -6.18
N ILE A 91 -5.99 12.47 -6.81
CA ILE A 91 -6.49 12.74 -8.17
C ILE A 91 -7.76 13.58 -8.11
N THR A 92 -7.63 14.82 -8.52
CA THR A 92 -8.79 15.70 -8.72
C THR A 92 -9.55 15.27 -9.98
N GLY A 93 -10.87 15.08 -9.87
CA GLY A 93 -11.72 14.67 -10.99
C GLY A 93 -11.53 13.22 -11.41
N SER A 94 -10.98 12.33 -10.56
CA SER A 94 -10.97 10.89 -10.81
C SER A 94 -12.35 10.27 -10.68
N ILE A 95 -12.53 9.05 -11.21
CA ILE A 95 -13.77 8.30 -11.06
C ILE A 95 -13.75 7.56 -9.71
N PRO A 96 -14.59 7.90 -8.71
CA PRO A 96 -14.66 7.16 -7.45
C PRO A 96 -15.51 5.90 -7.55
N ALA A 97 -16.53 5.89 -8.41
CA ALA A 97 -17.42 4.75 -8.58
C ALA A 97 -18.13 4.77 -9.94
N ILE A 98 -18.57 3.60 -10.38
CA ILE A 98 -19.52 3.46 -11.48
C ILE A 98 -20.91 3.62 -10.87
N ASP A 99 -21.71 4.53 -11.45
CA ASP A 99 -23.07 4.79 -10.97
C ASP A 99 -24.10 3.89 -11.66
N THR A 100 -24.30 4.07 -12.94
CA THR A 100 -25.35 3.36 -13.68
C THR A 100 -24.86 2.87 -15.02
N ILE A 101 -25.10 1.59 -15.35
CA ILE A 101 -24.86 1.04 -16.70
C ILE A 101 -26.09 1.36 -17.56
N LEU A 102 -25.86 2.10 -18.65
CA LEU A 102 -26.91 2.56 -19.57
C LEU A 102 -27.21 1.60 -20.71
N SER A 103 -26.25 0.78 -21.09
CA SER A 103 -26.36 -0.13 -22.24
C SER A 103 -26.94 -1.49 -21.83
N SER A 104 -27.84 -2.01 -22.65
CA SER A 104 -28.23 -3.42 -22.62
C SER A 104 -27.60 -4.10 -23.82
N LEU A 105 -26.64 -5.00 -23.59
CA LEU A 105 -25.80 -5.60 -24.64
C LEU A 105 -25.99 -7.11 -24.69
N THR A 106 -25.56 -7.70 -25.80
CA THR A 106 -25.44 -9.15 -25.90
C THR A 106 -23.98 -9.54 -26.02
N PHE A 107 -23.56 -10.51 -25.23
CA PHE A 107 -22.19 -11.02 -25.21
C PHE A 107 -22.13 -12.43 -25.74
N THR A 108 -21.16 -12.71 -26.61
CA THR A 108 -20.97 -14.03 -27.24
C THR A 108 -20.09 -14.95 -26.40
N ALA A 109 -19.33 -14.41 -25.46
CA ALA A 109 -18.40 -15.17 -24.62
C ALA A 109 -18.46 -14.74 -23.16
N SER A 110 -18.18 -15.70 -22.27
CA SER A 110 -17.93 -15.43 -20.85
C SER A 110 -16.43 -15.21 -20.67
N THR A 111 -16.02 -13.96 -20.49
CA THR A 111 -14.59 -13.61 -20.36
C THR A 111 -14.40 -12.32 -19.56
N THR A 112 -13.21 -12.12 -19.04
CA THR A 112 -12.80 -10.87 -18.40
C THR A 112 -11.76 -10.17 -19.26
N TYR A 113 -12.10 -8.98 -19.72
CA TYR A 113 -11.20 -8.07 -20.44
C TYR A 113 -10.58 -7.13 -19.41
N THR A 114 -9.26 -7.07 -19.37
CA THR A 114 -8.52 -6.27 -18.37
C THR A 114 -7.95 -5.00 -18.99
N ASN A 115 -7.90 -3.92 -18.21
CA ASN A 115 -7.31 -2.65 -18.62
C ASN A 115 -7.90 -2.09 -19.95
N VAL A 116 -9.20 -2.21 -20.10
CA VAL A 116 -9.89 -1.77 -21.33
C VAL A 116 -9.97 -0.26 -21.38
N ALA A 117 -9.54 0.33 -22.47
CA ALA A 117 -9.59 1.78 -22.70
C ALA A 117 -11.04 2.26 -22.91
N SER A 118 -11.29 3.49 -22.53
CA SER A 118 -12.59 4.15 -22.66
C SER A 118 -12.47 5.55 -23.24
N THR A 119 -13.59 6.08 -23.71
CA THR A 119 -13.76 7.49 -24.07
C THR A 119 -14.80 8.11 -23.15
N SER A 120 -14.67 9.41 -22.93
CA SER A 120 -15.59 10.19 -22.11
C SER A 120 -16.44 11.12 -22.95
N SER A 121 -17.63 11.43 -22.48
CA SER A 121 -18.53 12.44 -23.10
C SER A 121 -18.14 13.88 -22.74
N SER A 122 -17.23 14.09 -21.82
CA SER A 122 -16.81 15.42 -21.34
C SER A 122 -15.28 15.52 -21.21
N SER A 123 -14.78 16.06 -20.11
CA SER A 123 -13.36 16.39 -19.91
C SER A 123 -12.51 15.26 -19.32
N GLY A 124 -13.13 14.19 -18.87
CA GLY A 124 -12.44 13.06 -18.27
C GLY A 124 -11.53 12.32 -19.23
N THR A 125 -10.36 11.91 -18.76
CA THR A 125 -9.35 11.20 -19.54
C THR A 125 -8.64 10.11 -18.74
N GLY A 126 -8.17 9.07 -19.45
CA GLY A 126 -7.25 8.06 -18.90
C GLY A 126 -7.87 7.01 -18.02
N ALA A 127 -9.19 6.99 -17.81
CA ALA A 127 -9.82 5.88 -17.08
C ALA A 127 -9.80 4.60 -17.94
N THR A 128 -9.46 3.48 -17.30
CA THR A 128 -9.55 2.15 -17.87
C THR A 128 -10.29 1.21 -16.92
N PHE A 129 -10.82 0.13 -17.47
CA PHE A 129 -11.74 -0.75 -16.75
C PHE A 129 -11.43 -2.22 -16.98
N ASN A 130 -11.76 -3.04 -15.98
CA ASN A 130 -11.91 -4.46 -16.18
C ASN A 130 -13.41 -4.74 -16.45
N VAL A 131 -13.69 -5.43 -17.53
CA VAL A 131 -15.06 -5.76 -17.97
C VAL A 131 -15.21 -7.27 -18.00
N THR A 132 -16.05 -7.80 -17.11
CA THR A 132 -16.40 -9.22 -17.09
C THR A 132 -17.75 -9.42 -17.76
N THR A 133 -17.75 -10.19 -18.84
CA THR A 133 -18.94 -10.54 -19.61
C THR A 133 -19.35 -11.97 -19.31
N THR A 134 -20.64 -12.26 -19.44
CA THR A 134 -21.18 -13.62 -19.36
C THR A 134 -22.06 -13.85 -20.57
N SER A 135 -21.83 -14.95 -21.30
CA SER A 135 -22.64 -15.30 -22.48
C SER A 135 -24.12 -15.38 -22.12
N GLY A 136 -24.96 -14.72 -22.93
CA GLY A 136 -26.40 -14.66 -22.74
C GLY A 136 -26.87 -13.62 -21.70
N GLN A 137 -25.98 -12.95 -20.97
CA GLN A 137 -26.35 -11.81 -20.13
C GLN A 137 -26.31 -10.49 -20.91
N THR A 138 -27.09 -9.52 -20.44
CA THR A 138 -27.23 -8.21 -21.07
C THR A 138 -26.46 -7.09 -20.37
N THR A 139 -25.97 -7.36 -19.17
CA THR A 139 -25.22 -6.38 -18.37
C THR A 139 -23.92 -6.99 -17.88
N PRO A 140 -22.76 -6.42 -18.23
CA PRO A 140 -21.46 -6.90 -17.73
C PRO A 140 -21.19 -6.39 -16.32
N THR A 141 -20.26 -7.01 -15.64
CA THR A 141 -19.63 -6.42 -14.44
C THR A 141 -18.47 -5.53 -14.88
N VAL A 142 -18.50 -4.26 -14.47
CA VAL A 142 -17.47 -3.28 -14.79
C VAL A 142 -16.78 -2.85 -13.49
N VAL A 143 -15.46 -2.94 -13.47
CA VAL A 143 -14.62 -2.55 -12.33
C VAL A 143 -13.59 -1.55 -12.82
N ILE A 144 -13.36 -0.47 -12.09
CA ILE A 144 -12.37 0.54 -12.42
C ILE A 144 -10.98 -0.08 -12.25
N TYR A 145 -10.17 -0.03 -13.33
CA TYR A 145 -8.77 -0.45 -13.30
C TYR A 145 -7.85 0.74 -13.03
N ASN A 146 -8.02 1.82 -13.80
CA ASN A 146 -7.37 3.10 -13.58
C ASN A 146 -8.45 4.19 -13.50
N PRO A 147 -8.45 5.03 -12.47
CA PRO A 147 -9.51 6.03 -12.26
C PRO A 147 -9.43 7.24 -13.21
N GLY A 148 -8.33 7.41 -13.94
CA GLY A 148 -8.13 8.58 -14.78
C GLY A 148 -8.16 9.91 -14.02
N SER A 149 -8.45 10.99 -14.74
CA SER A 149 -8.54 12.34 -14.18
C SER A 149 -9.48 13.25 -14.99
N GLY A 150 -9.92 14.35 -14.40
CA GLY A 150 -10.76 15.35 -15.06
C GLY A 150 -12.23 14.97 -15.23
N TYR A 151 -12.68 13.86 -14.65
CA TYR A 151 -14.08 13.43 -14.71
C TYR A 151 -14.99 14.27 -13.82
N VAL A 152 -16.20 14.50 -14.31
CA VAL A 152 -17.26 15.16 -13.55
C VAL A 152 -18.35 14.15 -13.20
N ASP A 153 -19.20 14.53 -12.24
CA ASP A 153 -20.31 13.69 -11.82
C ASP A 153 -21.31 13.47 -12.94
N ASN A 154 -21.85 12.24 -13.04
CA ASN A 154 -22.78 11.81 -14.09
C ASN A 154 -22.22 11.83 -15.53
N GLU A 155 -20.92 11.86 -15.69
CA GLU A 155 -20.27 11.79 -17.00
C GLU A 155 -20.46 10.41 -17.64
N ASP A 156 -20.76 10.38 -18.94
CA ASP A 156 -20.90 9.13 -19.68
C ASP A 156 -19.55 8.60 -20.15
N ILE A 157 -19.28 7.35 -19.83
CA ILE A 157 -18.10 6.62 -20.29
C ILE A 157 -18.52 5.60 -21.31
N THR A 158 -17.80 5.54 -22.42
CA THR A 158 -18.05 4.59 -23.50
C THR A 158 -16.85 3.70 -23.74
N ILE A 159 -17.08 2.38 -23.71
CA ILE A 159 -16.12 1.34 -24.10
C ILE A 159 -16.56 0.77 -25.44
N SER A 160 -15.64 0.73 -26.41
CA SER A 160 -15.93 0.20 -27.74
C SER A 160 -16.30 -1.29 -27.70
N SER A 161 -17.34 -1.68 -28.44
CA SER A 161 -17.77 -3.06 -28.60
C SER A 161 -16.66 -4.00 -29.06
N SER A 162 -15.75 -3.52 -29.90
CA SER A 162 -14.61 -4.28 -30.42
C SER A 162 -13.63 -4.74 -29.33
N LEU A 163 -13.58 -4.00 -28.20
CA LEU A 163 -12.67 -4.31 -27.09
C LEU A 163 -13.23 -5.34 -26.12
N ILE A 164 -14.55 -5.61 -26.16
CA ILE A 164 -15.25 -6.44 -25.18
C ILE A 164 -16.13 -7.53 -25.84
N GLY A 165 -16.02 -7.70 -27.15
CA GLY A 165 -16.78 -8.72 -27.88
C GLY A 165 -18.29 -8.58 -27.77
N ALA A 166 -18.83 -7.35 -27.72
CA ALA A 166 -20.25 -7.06 -27.60
C ALA A 166 -20.87 -6.65 -28.95
N ASN A 167 -22.18 -6.74 -29.05
CA ASN A 167 -22.95 -6.30 -30.22
C ASN A 167 -23.13 -4.77 -30.35
N GLY A 168 -22.70 -4.01 -29.34
CA GLY A 168 -22.77 -2.55 -29.29
C GLY A 168 -21.79 -1.99 -28.23
N ASN A 169 -21.59 -0.68 -28.25
CA ASN A 169 -20.74 -0.02 -27.26
C ASN A 169 -21.34 -0.10 -25.86
N LEU A 170 -20.49 -0.35 -24.88
CA LEU A 170 -20.88 -0.30 -23.47
C LEU A 170 -20.77 1.14 -22.96
N THR A 171 -21.92 1.70 -22.58
CA THR A 171 -22.00 3.04 -21.99
C THR A 171 -22.54 2.99 -20.56
N PHE A 172 -21.89 3.73 -19.66
CA PHE A 172 -22.27 3.82 -18.27
C PHE A 172 -21.92 5.21 -17.70
N LYS A 173 -22.58 5.57 -16.60
CA LYS A 173 -22.30 6.79 -15.86
C LYS A 173 -21.29 6.54 -14.75
N VAL A 174 -20.54 7.58 -14.43
CA VAL A 174 -19.58 7.56 -13.32
C VAL A 174 -19.83 8.71 -12.36
N ASN A 175 -19.46 8.49 -11.11
CA ASN A 175 -19.39 9.55 -10.12
C ASN A 175 -18.01 10.21 -10.24
N GLY A 176 -17.99 11.53 -10.40
CA GLY A 176 -16.77 12.32 -10.39
C GLY A 176 -16.29 12.64 -8.97
N ALA A 177 -15.00 12.89 -8.79
CA ALA A 177 -14.45 13.38 -7.54
C ALA A 177 -15.09 14.74 -7.19
N GLY A 178 -15.69 14.83 -6.01
CA GLY A 178 -16.42 16.01 -5.57
C GLY A 178 -17.93 15.87 -5.57
N SER A 179 -18.49 14.73 -6.02
CA SER A 179 -19.90 14.41 -5.83
C SER A 179 -20.30 14.42 -4.35
N ALA A 180 -21.55 14.77 -4.06
CA ALA A 180 -22.06 14.85 -2.70
C ALA A 180 -21.84 13.53 -1.95
N GLY A 181 -20.98 13.54 -0.94
CA GLY A 181 -20.59 12.36 -0.14
C GLY A 181 -19.21 11.80 -0.43
N SER A 182 -18.54 12.23 -1.50
CA SER A 182 -17.17 11.80 -1.79
C SER A 182 -16.16 12.86 -1.34
N SER A 183 -15.16 12.48 -0.60
CA SER A 183 -14.03 13.38 -0.36
C SER A 183 -13.29 13.64 -1.67
N PRO A 184 -13.01 14.90 -2.04
CA PRO A 184 -12.29 15.21 -3.27
C PRO A 184 -10.97 14.45 -3.34
N GLY A 185 -10.68 13.85 -4.49
CA GLY A 185 -9.39 13.20 -4.73
C GLY A 185 -9.28 11.75 -4.22
N TRP A 186 -10.38 11.09 -3.88
CA TRP A 186 -10.36 9.69 -3.46
C TRP A 186 -10.90 8.75 -4.52
N TYR A 187 -10.18 7.69 -4.73
CA TYR A 187 -10.56 6.54 -5.54
C TYR A 187 -10.74 5.33 -4.61
N GLU A 188 -11.97 4.86 -4.49
CA GLU A 188 -12.35 3.92 -3.42
C GLU A 188 -12.10 2.44 -3.75
N THR A 189 -11.85 2.09 -5.00
CA THR A 189 -11.67 0.69 -5.40
C THR A 189 -10.21 0.38 -5.67
N TYR A 190 -9.64 -0.53 -4.89
CA TYR A 190 -8.35 -1.14 -5.15
C TYR A 190 -8.58 -2.44 -5.93
N ASN A 191 -8.00 -2.54 -7.11
CA ASN A 191 -7.92 -3.79 -7.85
C ASN A 191 -6.45 -4.24 -7.84
N TYR A 192 -6.13 -5.25 -7.04
CA TYR A 192 -4.76 -5.73 -6.92
C TYR A 192 -4.19 -6.28 -8.24
N LEU A 193 -5.02 -6.77 -9.15
CA LEU A 193 -4.58 -7.24 -10.48
C LEU A 193 -4.00 -6.09 -11.31
N GLY A 194 -4.55 -4.88 -11.17
CA GLY A 194 -4.08 -3.70 -11.88
C GLY A 194 -3.07 -2.84 -11.13
N GLN A 195 -3.13 -2.85 -9.81
CA GLN A 195 -2.28 -2.03 -8.96
C GLN A 195 -1.10 -2.80 -8.37
N GLY A 196 -1.05 -4.11 -8.59
CA GLY A 196 -0.15 -5.01 -7.91
C GLY A 196 -0.52 -5.21 -6.44
N SER A 197 0.17 -6.11 -5.78
CA SER A 197 0.01 -6.39 -4.36
C SER A 197 1.35 -6.30 -3.64
N PRO A 198 1.36 -6.05 -2.33
CA PRO A 198 2.57 -6.24 -1.54
C PRO A 198 3.06 -7.69 -1.66
N SER A 199 4.35 -7.91 -1.44
CA SER A 199 5.00 -9.20 -1.59
C SER A 199 5.56 -9.71 -0.27
N VAL A 200 5.77 -11.02 -0.19
CA VAL A 200 6.46 -11.65 0.94
C VAL A 200 7.86 -11.03 1.12
N GLY A 201 8.16 -10.63 2.36
CA GLY A 201 9.37 -9.95 2.75
C GLY A 201 9.34 -8.44 2.50
N ASP A 202 8.23 -7.84 2.09
CA ASP A 202 8.05 -6.40 2.16
C ASP A 202 7.86 -5.97 3.62
N LEU A 203 8.41 -4.81 3.95
CA LEU A 203 8.28 -4.20 5.25
C LEU A 203 7.20 -3.11 5.21
N PHE A 204 6.42 -3.00 6.26
CA PHE A 204 5.47 -1.90 6.41
C PHE A 204 5.42 -1.38 7.84
N THR A 205 4.97 -0.14 7.97
CA THR A 205 4.60 0.49 9.24
C THR A 205 3.15 0.91 9.20
N VAL A 206 2.54 1.10 10.36
CA VAL A 206 1.14 1.50 10.47
C VAL A 206 1.05 2.96 10.87
N ARG A 207 0.28 3.73 10.12
CA ARG A 207 -0.13 5.09 10.48
C ARG A 207 -1.61 5.08 10.83
N ASP A 208 -1.93 5.44 12.05
CA ASP A 208 -3.31 5.68 12.52
C ASP A 208 -3.31 6.96 13.36
N SER A 209 -3.80 8.05 12.80
CA SER A 209 -3.84 9.35 13.49
C SER A 209 -4.93 9.43 14.56
N THR A 210 -5.85 8.46 14.60
CA THR A 210 -6.96 8.39 15.57
C THR A 210 -6.68 7.44 16.72
N ALA A 211 -5.69 6.57 16.56
CA ALA A 211 -5.18 5.68 17.59
C ALA A 211 -3.74 6.06 17.92
N SER A 212 -3.21 5.57 19.03
CA SER A 212 -1.82 5.80 19.41
C SER A 212 -0.86 5.33 18.31
N ASN A 213 0.12 6.16 17.98
CA ASN A 213 1.10 5.90 16.94
C ASN A 213 1.73 4.51 17.06
N HIS A 214 1.67 3.76 15.98
CA HIS A 214 2.46 2.54 15.84
C HIS A 214 3.90 2.94 15.53
N THR A 215 4.83 2.47 16.34
CA THR A 215 6.27 2.72 16.14
C THR A 215 7.00 1.48 15.65
N LYS A 216 6.26 0.37 15.47
CA LYS A 216 6.77 -0.93 15.09
C LYS A 216 6.69 -1.15 13.59
N ALA A 217 7.72 -1.80 13.03
CA ALA A 217 7.73 -2.27 11.66
C ALA A 217 7.39 -3.76 11.60
N TYR A 218 6.66 -4.14 10.55
CA TYR A 218 6.14 -5.49 10.33
C TYR A 218 6.60 -6.02 8.99
N MET A 219 6.98 -7.29 8.94
CA MET A 219 7.39 -7.94 7.70
C MET A 219 6.29 -8.88 7.22
N ILE A 220 5.94 -8.80 5.93
CA ILE A 220 4.97 -9.70 5.31
C ILE A 220 5.59 -11.09 5.17
N THR A 221 4.87 -12.09 5.68
CA THR A 221 5.25 -13.50 5.62
C THR A 221 4.45 -14.27 4.57
N ARG A 222 3.23 -13.85 4.27
CA ARG A 222 2.36 -14.44 3.25
C ARG A 222 1.38 -13.40 2.73
N VAL A 223 1.02 -13.52 1.45
CA VAL A 223 -0.01 -12.71 0.78
C VAL A 223 -1.02 -13.66 0.17
N GLU A 224 -2.31 -13.41 0.39
CA GLU A 224 -3.40 -14.17 -0.20
C GLU A 224 -4.33 -13.25 -0.98
N THR A 225 -4.72 -13.72 -2.13
CA THR A 225 -5.62 -13.06 -3.07
C THR A 225 -6.85 -13.96 -3.31
N THR A 226 -7.74 -13.57 -4.22
CA THR A 226 -8.87 -14.43 -4.63
C THR A 226 -8.43 -15.80 -5.19
N THR A 227 -7.26 -15.84 -5.85
CA THR A 227 -6.76 -17.05 -6.51
C THR A 227 -5.92 -17.94 -5.61
N ASP A 228 -5.23 -17.33 -4.64
CA ASP A 228 -4.23 -17.99 -3.80
C ASP A 228 -4.66 -18.07 -2.33
N TYR A 229 -5.97 -18.16 -2.10
CA TYR A 229 -6.53 -18.18 -0.75
C TYR A 229 -6.45 -19.58 -0.12
N LEU A 230 -5.77 -19.66 1.03
CA LEU A 230 -5.56 -20.91 1.79
C LEU A 230 -6.01 -20.83 3.25
N SER A 231 -6.22 -19.62 3.79
CA SER A 231 -6.68 -19.41 5.16
C SER A 231 -8.17 -19.64 5.27
N GLY A 232 -8.64 -20.42 6.19
CA GLY A 232 -10.09 -20.52 6.46
C GLY A 232 -10.68 -19.13 6.84
N GLY A 233 -11.92 -18.86 6.46
CA GLY A 233 -12.61 -17.59 6.75
C GLY A 233 -13.09 -16.87 5.49
N THR A 234 -13.11 -15.55 5.50
CA THR A 234 -13.57 -14.74 4.34
C THR A 234 -12.47 -14.62 3.29
N GLN A 235 -12.72 -15.18 2.11
CA GLN A 235 -11.84 -15.06 0.96
C GLN A 235 -11.76 -13.59 0.51
N PRO A 236 -10.56 -13.05 0.22
CA PRO A 236 -10.41 -11.73 -0.37
C PRO A 236 -11.16 -11.62 -1.72
N THR A 237 -11.75 -10.47 -1.97
CA THR A 237 -12.29 -10.12 -3.30
C THR A 237 -11.19 -9.56 -4.19
N GLU A 238 -11.48 -9.28 -5.47
CA GLU A 238 -10.54 -8.65 -6.41
C GLU A 238 -10.01 -7.29 -5.92
N ASN A 239 -10.75 -6.63 -5.04
CA ASN A 239 -10.39 -5.35 -4.46
C ASN A 239 -9.74 -5.45 -3.09
N GLN A 240 -9.34 -6.64 -2.68
CA GLN A 240 -8.80 -6.93 -1.35
C GLN A 240 -7.58 -7.83 -1.45
N VAL A 241 -6.72 -7.71 -0.46
CA VAL A 241 -5.59 -8.60 -0.25
C VAL A 241 -5.49 -8.93 1.24
N LEU A 242 -5.35 -10.21 1.56
CA LEU A 242 -5.08 -10.67 2.91
C LEU A 242 -3.57 -10.81 3.09
N ILE A 243 -3.01 -10.05 4.00
CA ILE A 243 -1.59 -10.17 4.35
C ILE A 243 -1.43 -10.86 5.70
N HIS A 244 -0.42 -11.72 5.79
CA HIS A 244 0.10 -12.25 7.05
C HIS A 244 1.46 -11.62 7.30
N PHE A 245 1.76 -11.33 8.56
CA PHE A 245 2.96 -10.59 8.92
C PHE A 245 3.49 -10.98 10.30
N THR A 246 4.73 -10.62 10.55
CA THR A 246 5.40 -10.77 11.82
C THR A 246 6.17 -9.49 12.17
N PRO A 247 6.28 -9.13 13.44
CA PRO A 247 5.59 -9.67 14.62
C PRO A 247 4.09 -9.37 14.61
N GLY A 248 3.35 -9.90 15.58
CA GLY A 248 1.95 -9.51 15.79
C GLY A 248 1.82 -8.01 16.09
N LEU A 249 0.67 -7.43 15.76
CA LEU A 249 0.40 -6.00 15.97
C LEU A 249 0.67 -5.59 17.42
N SER A 250 1.42 -4.52 17.63
CA SER A 250 1.69 -3.98 18.96
C SER A 250 0.49 -3.25 19.57
N LYS A 251 -0.39 -2.70 18.73
CA LYS A 251 -1.58 -1.92 19.12
C LYS A 251 -2.74 -2.21 18.17
N ASN A 252 -3.96 -1.88 18.61
CA ASN A 252 -5.14 -1.96 17.76
C ASN A 252 -5.03 -0.99 16.58
N ILE A 253 -5.56 -1.38 15.44
CA ILE A 253 -5.78 -0.52 14.28
C ILE A 253 -7.28 -0.46 14.03
N ASN A 254 -7.82 0.74 13.86
CA ASN A 254 -9.20 0.90 13.43
C ASN A 254 -9.36 0.58 11.94
N ALA A 255 -10.57 0.30 11.50
CA ALA A 255 -10.87 0.20 10.08
C ALA A 255 -10.46 1.48 9.34
N GLY A 256 -10.05 1.33 8.09
CA GLY A 256 -9.72 2.47 7.23
C GLY A 256 -10.89 3.41 7.03
N ASP A 257 -10.59 4.67 6.77
CA ASP A 257 -11.59 5.72 6.53
C ASP A 257 -11.27 6.52 5.26
N ALA A 258 -12.22 7.41 4.91
CA ALA A 258 -12.11 8.27 3.74
C ALA A 258 -10.95 9.28 3.80
N SER A 259 -10.39 9.56 4.97
CA SER A 259 -9.39 10.62 5.15
C SER A 259 -7.93 10.15 5.03
N ALA A 260 -7.68 8.86 4.74
CA ALA A 260 -6.35 8.22 4.74
C ALA A 260 -5.55 8.43 6.03
N THR A 261 -6.25 8.73 7.12
CA THR A 261 -5.60 8.89 8.43
C THR A 261 -5.10 7.57 8.98
N ARG A 262 -5.65 6.47 8.46
CA ARG A 262 -5.31 5.09 8.82
C ARG A 262 -4.82 4.35 7.60
N LYS A 263 -3.51 4.17 7.50
CA LYS A 263 -2.88 3.52 6.35
C LYS A 263 -1.67 2.68 6.75
N LEU A 264 -1.38 1.70 5.91
CA LEU A 264 -0.11 1.00 5.94
C LEU A 264 0.88 1.74 5.03
N ASN A 265 2.04 2.05 5.56
CA ASN A 265 3.11 2.68 4.80
C ASN A 265 4.11 1.63 4.34
N PHE A 266 4.19 1.41 3.03
CA PHE A 266 5.10 0.46 2.38
C PHE A 266 6.31 1.14 1.74
N PHE A 267 6.26 2.46 1.58
CA PHE A 267 7.37 3.20 0.99
C PHE A 267 8.22 3.82 2.10
N ASN A 268 9.50 3.49 2.10
CA ASN A 268 10.47 3.95 3.09
C ASN A 268 9.98 3.74 4.55
N PRO A 269 9.57 2.52 4.93
CA PRO A 269 9.13 2.24 6.28
C PRO A 269 10.26 2.53 7.27
N LEU A 270 9.95 3.27 8.33
CA LEU A 270 10.92 3.68 9.33
C LEU A 270 10.80 2.80 10.57
N ILE A 271 11.92 2.27 11.03
CA ILE A 271 12.02 1.51 12.27
C ILE A 271 12.51 2.45 13.37
N ARG A 272 11.77 2.51 14.47
CA ARG A 272 12.21 3.24 15.66
C ARG A 272 13.22 2.41 16.42
N VAL A 273 14.42 2.91 16.60
CA VAL A 273 15.55 2.18 17.17
C VAL A 273 16.23 2.94 18.28
N VAL A 274 16.96 2.20 19.10
CA VAL A 274 17.92 2.71 20.08
C VAL A 274 19.25 2.01 19.88
N MET A 275 20.32 2.63 20.33
CA MET A 275 21.60 1.96 20.49
C MET A 275 21.60 1.19 21.83
N PRO A 276 21.92 -0.10 21.87
CA PRO A 276 21.93 -0.87 23.14
C PRO A 276 23.04 -0.40 24.11
N LYS A 277 24.06 0.30 23.59
CA LYS A 277 25.17 0.85 24.37
C LYS A 277 25.41 2.32 24.03
N ALA A 278 25.68 3.14 25.03
CA ALA A 278 26.02 4.55 24.84
C ALA A 278 27.42 4.73 24.20
N LEU A 279 28.36 3.83 24.52
CA LEU A 279 29.72 3.87 23.99
C LEU A 279 29.77 3.22 22.63
N GLN A 280 30.18 3.99 21.62
CA GLN A 280 30.41 3.55 20.27
C GLN A 280 31.91 3.47 19.99
N GLN A 281 32.38 2.33 19.50
CA GLN A 281 33.78 2.07 19.19
C GLN A 281 34.00 2.14 17.69
N TYR A 282 35.10 2.75 17.30
CA TYR A 282 35.60 2.75 15.92
C TYR A 282 37.10 2.40 15.91
N SER A 283 37.59 2.03 14.77
CA SER A 283 39.03 1.83 14.56
C SER A 283 39.49 2.58 13.31
N LEU A 284 40.73 3.05 13.35
CA LEU A 284 41.41 3.59 12.17
C LEU A 284 42.25 2.52 11.52
N ASP A 285 42.27 2.45 10.21
CA ASP A 285 43.19 1.63 9.49
C ASP A 285 44.51 2.37 9.15
N LYS A 286 45.44 1.69 8.52
CA LYS A 286 46.74 2.27 8.13
C LYS A 286 46.64 3.43 7.13
N ASN A 287 45.49 3.63 6.48
CA ASN A 287 45.24 4.70 5.52
C ASN A 287 44.43 5.84 6.16
N ASN A 288 44.30 5.87 7.49
CA ASN A 288 43.45 6.82 8.25
C ASN A 288 41.94 6.75 7.88
N LEU A 289 41.48 5.60 7.42
CA LEU A 289 40.08 5.38 7.20
C LEU A 289 39.39 4.81 8.43
N TYR A 290 38.22 5.35 8.75
CA TYR A 290 37.39 4.95 9.90
C TYR A 290 36.62 3.67 9.57
N LYS A 291 36.81 2.63 10.37
CA LYS A 291 36.02 1.41 10.35
C LYS A 291 35.03 1.46 11.50
N TYR A 292 33.76 1.37 11.17
CA TYR A 292 32.68 1.51 12.14
C TYR A 292 31.62 0.44 11.96
N ARG A 293 31.14 -0.07 13.08
CA ARG A 293 30.02 -1.02 13.14
C ARG A 293 28.97 -0.50 14.11
N LEU A 294 27.75 -0.34 13.61
CA LEU A 294 26.62 0.19 14.37
C LEU A 294 25.66 -0.95 14.68
N LYS A 295 25.40 -1.19 15.97
CA LYS A 295 24.34 -2.07 16.43
C LYS A 295 23.16 -1.26 16.92
N LEU A 296 21.97 -1.63 16.45
CA LEU A 296 20.71 -0.98 16.81
C LEU A 296 19.70 -2.05 17.21
N GLU A 297 18.88 -1.73 18.17
CA GLU A 297 17.73 -2.55 18.57
C GLU A 297 16.44 -1.75 18.41
N GLU A 298 15.35 -2.42 18.02
CA GLU A 298 14.05 -1.77 17.98
C GLU A 298 13.68 -1.23 19.37
N ALA A 299 13.34 0.05 19.43
CA ALA A 299 12.90 0.69 20.67
C ALA A 299 11.52 0.16 21.07
N GLU A 300 11.32 -0.09 22.34
CA GLU A 300 9.99 -0.41 22.89
C GLU A 300 9.03 0.76 22.67
N SER A 301 7.77 0.42 22.36
CA SER A 301 6.68 1.38 22.12
C SER A 301 5.99 1.79 23.41
#